data_0c73ea204298ea9ae545d5dc50c0c613
#
_entry.id   0c73ea204298ea9ae545d5dc50c0c613
#
_cell.length_a   1.000
_cell.length_b   1.000
_cell.length_c   1.000
_cell.angle_alpha   90.00
_cell.angle_beta   90.00
_cell.angle_gamma   90.00
#
_symmetry.space_group_name_H-M   'P 1'
#
loop_
_entity.id
_entity.type
_entity.pdbx_description
1 polymer ?
#
loop_
_entity_poly.entity_id
_entity_poly.type
_entity_poly.pdbx_seq_one_letter_code
_entity_poly.pdbx_strand_id
1 'polypeptide(L)'
;AQTDGVYFDDNFPVVNKITPNVISDSAGFLSVLANDTITIKFNRPIYEYGLSVNSNVDSNLTISHEYGDSIITVIWIDTLASYDTLTVILDSAVAYNTLWLTDTLHFYSKLWADLNNDYDITIEDILTFNQTWPETDLGPFKDDPPHVRPEPDGEANLTDLAAFGKMWHWKYFNLEFDTTLIAARSTDGLKIIAQGSKANITIPKDVAMAEILIGESNLDIEKMHFVNPSRSAFMFTSLDTAHGLKQFSMADHRGFDSTLTLIIPETEQEYFQAQIQYKFMDITGVSLADGIASIDVEILPDKFMVYNNYPNPFNPITAINYDLPEVRDVNIIIYDLLGRTIRHLDLNKVKAGRHKFVWHGTNDFGKRVSTGIYFLQITAGQDIQTQKMLLLK
;
A
#
# COMPACT_ATOMS: atom_id res chain seq x y z
N ALA A 1 -57.02 25.54 -45.39
CA ALA A 1 -56.49 24.94 -44.21
C ALA A 1 -55.32 25.83 -43.73
N GLN A 2 -55.62 26.68 -42.76
CA GLN A 2 -54.58 27.43 -42.04
C GLN A 2 -53.91 26.47 -41.15
N THR A 3 -52.64 26.24 -41.39
CA THR A 3 -51.70 25.64 -40.38
C THR A 3 -51.39 26.77 -39.42
N ASP A 4 -51.96 26.70 -38.22
CA ASP A 4 -51.48 27.52 -37.10
C ASP A 4 -50.00 27.17 -36.86
N GLY A 5 -49.15 28.08 -37.30
CA GLY A 5 -47.74 28.04 -36.94
C GLY A 5 -47.63 28.25 -35.44
N VAL A 6 -47.13 27.25 -34.70
CA VAL A 6 -46.65 27.44 -33.34
C VAL A 6 -45.47 28.38 -33.50
N TYR A 7 -45.70 29.66 -33.24
CA TYR A 7 -44.63 30.62 -33.02
C TYR A 7 -43.93 30.18 -31.71
N PHE A 8 -42.78 29.59 -31.79
CA PHE A 8 -41.89 29.54 -30.66
C PHE A 8 -41.51 30.98 -30.35
N ASP A 9 -42.15 31.52 -29.32
CA ASP A 9 -41.87 32.87 -28.88
C ASP A 9 -40.44 32.87 -28.30
N ASP A 10 -39.53 33.58 -28.97
CA ASP A 10 -38.15 33.83 -28.51
C ASP A 10 -38.08 34.54 -27.12
N ASN A 11 -39.21 34.62 -26.44
CA ASN A 11 -39.43 35.31 -25.18
C ASN A 11 -39.32 34.43 -23.93
N PHE A 12 -39.11 33.12 -24.03
CA PHE A 12 -38.86 32.27 -22.86
C PHE A 12 -37.54 32.61 -22.22
N PRO A 13 -37.42 32.58 -20.87
CA PRO A 13 -36.14 32.61 -20.23
C PRO A 13 -35.38 31.33 -20.62
N VAL A 14 -34.11 31.48 -20.99
CA VAL A 14 -33.23 30.37 -21.34
C VAL A 14 -31.93 30.54 -20.55
N VAL A 15 -31.43 29.48 -20.01
CA VAL A 15 -30.09 29.47 -19.43
C VAL A 15 -29.07 29.70 -20.54
N ASN A 16 -28.41 30.85 -20.51
CA ASN A 16 -27.52 31.30 -21.57
C ASN A 16 -26.05 30.94 -21.30
N LYS A 17 -25.70 30.89 -20.04
CA LYS A 17 -24.34 30.58 -19.61
C LYS A 17 -24.34 30.09 -18.17
N ILE A 18 -23.50 29.08 -17.90
CA ILE A 18 -23.16 28.63 -16.55
C ILE A 18 -21.68 28.88 -16.34
N THR A 19 -21.29 29.43 -15.19
CA THR A 19 -19.91 29.61 -14.79
C THR A 19 -19.70 29.03 -13.38
N PRO A 20 -18.53 28.44 -13.04
CA PRO A 20 -17.31 28.42 -13.84
C PRO A 20 -17.52 27.76 -15.20
N ASN A 21 -16.65 28.11 -16.15
CA ASN A 21 -16.69 27.57 -17.51
C ASN A 21 -16.09 26.16 -17.44
N VAL A 22 -16.91 25.20 -17.08
CA VAL A 22 -16.50 23.87 -16.71
C VAL A 22 -16.49 23.01 -17.96
N ILE A 23 -15.48 22.17 -18.07
CA ILE A 23 -15.37 21.18 -19.13
C ILE A 23 -16.54 20.22 -18.92
N SER A 24 -17.46 20.13 -19.89
CA SER A 24 -18.46 19.09 -19.90
C SER A 24 -17.76 17.76 -20.21
N ASP A 25 -17.98 16.76 -19.38
CA ASP A 25 -17.62 15.41 -19.76
C ASP A 25 -18.46 14.92 -20.95
N SER A 26 -18.13 13.75 -21.46
CA SER A 26 -18.86 13.13 -22.59
C SER A 26 -20.34 12.84 -22.28
N ALA A 27 -20.76 12.95 -21.02
CA ALA A 27 -22.13 12.77 -20.55
C ALA A 27 -22.91 14.10 -20.37
N GLY A 28 -22.25 15.26 -20.55
CA GLY A 28 -22.86 16.57 -20.41
C GLY A 28 -22.90 17.11 -18.98
N PHE A 29 -22.15 16.53 -18.07
CA PHE A 29 -22.02 17.02 -16.70
C PHE A 29 -20.99 18.13 -16.63
N LEU A 30 -21.15 19.01 -15.65
CA LEU A 30 -20.23 20.10 -15.38
C LEU A 30 -19.46 19.75 -14.09
N SER A 31 -18.13 19.88 -14.12
CA SER A 31 -17.29 19.66 -12.94
C SER A 31 -17.20 20.92 -12.08
N VAL A 32 -17.34 20.80 -10.78
CA VAL A 32 -17.18 21.89 -9.82
C VAL A 32 -16.13 21.54 -8.79
N LEU A 33 -15.30 22.50 -8.42
CA LEU A 33 -14.35 22.36 -7.34
C LEU A 33 -15.04 22.64 -5.99
N ALA A 34 -14.52 22.03 -4.94
CA ALA A 34 -14.89 22.41 -3.59
C ALA A 34 -14.69 23.91 -3.40
N ASN A 35 -15.69 24.58 -2.81
CA ASN A 35 -15.77 26.04 -2.61
C ASN A 35 -16.00 26.91 -3.88
N ASP A 36 -16.28 26.30 -5.03
CA ASP A 36 -16.69 27.09 -6.20
C ASP A 36 -18.12 27.63 -6.03
N THR A 37 -18.39 28.74 -6.74
CA THR A 37 -19.74 29.26 -6.89
C THR A 37 -20.27 28.93 -8.28
N ILE A 38 -21.52 28.49 -8.36
CA ILE A 38 -22.20 28.29 -9.67
C ILE A 38 -23.00 29.55 -10.01
N THR A 39 -22.69 30.14 -11.15
CA THR A 39 -23.44 31.27 -11.68
C THR A 39 -24.26 30.84 -12.87
N ILE A 40 -25.59 30.93 -12.77
CA ILE A 40 -26.55 30.64 -13.82
C ILE A 40 -27.00 31.97 -14.43
N LYS A 41 -26.67 32.20 -15.70
CA LYS A 41 -27.03 33.42 -16.41
C LYS A 41 -28.15 33.15 -17.42
N PHE A 42 -29.21 33.96 -17.36
CA PHE A 42 -30.35 33.91 -18.27
C PHE A 42 -30.19 34.92 -19.41
N ASN A 43 -30.90 34.68 -20.49
CA ASN A 43 -30.98 35.57 -21.66
C ASN A 43 -31.79 36.85 -21.39
N ARG A 44 -32.55 36.90 -20.28
CA ARG A 44 -33.40 38.02 -19.89
C ARG A 44 -33.57 38.09 -18.38
N PRO A 45 -34.02 39.22 -17.84
CA PRO A 45 -34.33 39.36 -16.43
C PRO A 45 -35.41 38.38 -15.98
N ILE A 46 -35.19 37.78 -14.81
CA ILE A 46 -36.19 36.97 -14.09
C ILE A 46 -36.53 37.72 -12.78
N TYR A 47 -37.71 37.52 -12.24
CA TYR A 47 -38.16 38.21 -11.02
C TYR A 47 -38.56 37.24 -9.89
N GLU A 48 -38.80 35.99 -10.26
CA GLU A 48 -39.11 34.93 -9.30
C GLU A 48 -38.50 33.63 -9.77
N TYR A 49 -38.02 32.83 -8.83
CA TYR A 49 -37.49 31.52 -9.11
C TYR A 49 -37.54 30.60 -7.87
N GLY A 50 -37.68 29.31 -8.10
CA GLY A 50 -37.44 28.23 -7.12
C GLY A 50 -36.15 27.53 -7.45
N LEU A 51 -35.32 27.27 -6.44
CA LEU A 51 -34.07 26.59 -6.61
C LEU A 51 -33.92 25.54 -5.50
N SER A 52 -33.59 24.33 -5.88
CA SER A 52 -33.19 23.28 -4.97
C SER A 52 -31.91 22.57 -5.46
N VAL A 53 -31.15 22.02 -4.53
CA VAL A 53 -29.94 21.27 -4.84
C VAL A 53 -29.97 19.96 -4.10
N ASN A 54 -29.73 18.89 -4.82
CA ASN A 54 -29.59 17.55 -4.29
C ASN A 54 -28.15 17.03 -4.52
N SER A 55 -27.61 16.38 -3.52
CA SER A 55 -26.34 15.68 -3.56
C SER A 55 -26.59 14.19 -3.34
N ASN A 56 -25.84 13.33 -4.00
CA ASN A 56 -25.92 11.88 -3.75
C ASN A 56 -25.21 11.46 -2.48
N VAL A 57 -24.28 12.27 -2.00
CA VAL A 57 -23.45 12.00 -0.81
C VAL A 57 -24.02 12.72 0.42
N ASP A 58 -24.45 13.95 0.24
CA ASP A 58 -24.81 14.86 1.34
C ASP A 58 -26.30 15.16 1.37
N SER A 59 -27.01 14.55 2.31
CA SER A 59 -28.47 14.77 2.45
C SER A 59 -28.85 16.15 3.00
N ASN A 60 -27.89 16.91 3.53
CA ASN A 60 -28.09 18.19 4.19
C ASN A 60 -27.22 19.32 3.65
N LEU A 61 -26.88 19.25 2.34
CA LEU A 61 -26.05 20.27 1.72
C LEU A 61 -26.69 21.66 1.86
N THR A 62 -25.99 22.58 2.50
CA THR A 62 -26.44 23.94 2.72
C THR A 62 -25.92 24.85 1.61
N ILE A 63 -26.83 25.56 0.98
CA ILE A 63 -26.52 26.55 -0.03
C ILE A 63 -27.11 27.91 0.36
N SER A 64 -26.45 28.97 -0.09
CA SER A 64 -27.09 30.28 -0.25
C SER A 64 -27.12 30.69 -1.72
N HIS A 65 -27.96 31.57 -2.08
CA HIS A 65 -28.03 32.09 -3.45
C HIS A 65 -28.27 33.59 -3.45
N GLU A 66 -27.63 34.24 -4.38
CA GLU A 66 -27.80 35.65 -4.65
C GLU A 66 -28.46 35.85 -6.01
N TYR A 67 -29.36 36.79 -6.08
CA TYR A 67 -30.08 37.09 -7.30
C TYR A 67 -29.71 38.46 -7.81
N GLY A 68 -29.45 38.54 -9.11
CA GLY A 68 -29.39 39.77 -9.88
C GLY A 68 -30.32 39.65 -11.09
N ASP A 69 -30.68 40.74 -11.73
CA ASP A 69 -31.73 40.81 -12.76
C ASP A 69 -31.79 39.62 -13.75
N SER A 70 -30.70 39.04 -14.11
CA SER A 70 -30.60 37.89 -15.05
C SER A 70 -29.59 36.84 -14.64
N ILE A 71 -29.18 36.84 -13.36
CA ILE A 71 -28.14 35.96 -12.85
C ILE A 71 -28.56 35.40 -11.49
N ILE A 72 -28.46 34.09 -11.34
CA ILE A 72 -28.51 33.43 -10.04
C ILE A 72 -27.11 32.91 -9.73
N THR A 73 -26.58 33.25 -8.57
CA THR A 73 -25.31 32.70 -8.05
C THR A 73 -25.63 31.77 -6.92
N VAL A 74 -25.27 30.49 -7.05
CA VAL A 74 -25.39 29.47 -6.00
C VAL A 74 -24.06 29.43 -5.27
N ILE A 75 -24.11 29.59 -3.96
CA ILE A 75 -22.94 29.62 -3.10
C ILE A 75 -23.06 28.44 -2.12
N TRP A 76 -22.04 27.61 -2.08
CA TRP A 76 -21.96 26.49 -1.14
C TRP A 76 -21.56 27.03 0.22
N ILE A 77 -22.32 26.71 1.27
CA ILE A 77 -21.97 27.06 2.64
C ILE A 77 -21.05 25.98 3.23
N ASP A 78 -21.29 24.73 2.88
CA ASP A 78 -20.47 23.60 3.28
C ASP A 78 -19.48 23.22 2.17
N THR A 79 -18.33 22.66 2.55
CA THR A 79 -17.37 22.12 1.59
C THR A 79 -17.97 20.92 0.88
N LEU A 80 -17.99 20.93 -0.44
CA LEU A 80 -18.49 19.82 -1.24
C LEU A 80 -17.62 18.57 -1.02
N ALA A 81 -18.30 17.43 -0.94
CA ALA A 81 -17.59 16.16 -0.97
C ALA A 81 -16.96 15.93 -2.36
N SER A 82 -15.79 15.34 -2.41
CA SER A 82 -15.13 14.90 -3.63
C SER A 82 -15.94 13.80 -4.33
N TYR A 83 -15.90 13.76 -5.65
CA TYR A 83 -16.52 12.72 -6.47
C TYR A 83 -18.05 12.55 -6.23
N ASP A 84 -18.73 13.64 -5.95
CA ASP A 84 -20.18 13.67 -5.73
C ASP A 84 -20.93 14.10 -6.99
N THR A 85 -22.15 13.62 -7.15
CA THR A 85 -23.07 14.06 -8.20
C THR A 85 -24.08 15.03 -7.60
N LEU A 86 -24.05 16.26 -8.08
CA LEU A 86 -24.92 17.34 -7.66
C LEU A 86 -25.97 17.59 -8.70
N THR A 87 -27.21 17.72 -8.28
CA THR A 87 -28.33 18.09 -9.15
C THR A 87 -28.95 19.42 -8.70
N VAL A 88 -28.78 20.44 -9.50
CA VAL A 88 -29.40 21.76 -9.29
C VAL A 88 -30.68 21.80 -10.07
N ILE A 89 -31.81 21.91 -9.37
CA ILE A 89 -33.14 21.95 -9.95
C ILE A 89 -33.65 23.39 -9.88
N LEU A 90 -33.93 23.94 -11.04
CA LEU A 90 -34.60 25.20 -11.19
C LEU A 90 -36.10 24.93 -11.39
N ASP A 91 -36.89 25.03 -10.33
CA ASP A 91 -38.30 24.66 -10.36
C ASP A 91 -39.16 25.66 -11.16
N SER A 92 -38.83 26.94 -11.04
CA SER A 92 -39.56 28.00 -11.75
C SER A 92 -38.71 29.26 -11.83
N ALA A 93 -38.23 29.58 -13.01
CA ALA A 93 -37.64 30.90 -13.28
C ALA A 93 -38.64 31.70 -14.14
N VAL A 94 -39.19 32.75 -13.56
CA VAL A 94 -40.27 33.51 -14.18
C VAL A 94 -39.76 34.85 -14.69
N ALA A 95 -39.92 35.11 -15.98
CA ALA A 95 -39.65 36.40 -16.59
C ALA A 95 -40.85 37.35 -16.48
N TYR A 96 -40.66 38.65 -16.68
CA TYR A 96 -41.69 39.67 -16.59
C TYR A 96 -42.90 39.49 -17.51
N ASN A 97 -42.79 38.64 -18.49
CA ASN A 97 -43.90 38.27 -19.38
C ASN A 97 -44.72 37.06 -18.91
N THR A 98 -44.55 36.64 -17.65
CA THR A 98 -45.20 35.46 -17.03
C THR A 98 -44.81 34.10 -17.65
N LEU A 99 -43.82 34.07 -18.50
CA LEU A 99 -43.24 32.82 -19.01
C LEU A 99 -42.24 32.27 -18.01
N TRP A 100 -42.26 30.96 -17.79
CA TRP A 100 -41.47 30.28 -16.80
C TRP A 100 -40.66 29.14 -17.42
N LEU A 101 -39.49 28.87 -16.83
CA LEU A 101 -38.59 27.82 -17.19
C LEU A 101 -38.40 26.89 -15.98
N THR A 102 -38.49 25.60 -16.24
CA THR A 102 -37.94 24.56 -15.34
C THR A 102 -36.76 23.93 -16.03
N ASP A 103 -35.70 23.75 -15.30
CA ASP A 103 -34.47 23.11 -15.82
C ASP A 103 -33.79 22.34 -14.73
N THR A 104 -32.99 21.33 -15.12
CA THR A 104 -32.21 20.50 -14.20
C THR A 104 -30.78 20.43 -14.70
N LEU A 105 -29.87 20.87 -13.88
CA LEU A 105 -28.46 20.92 -14.20
C LEU A 105 -27.73 19.88 -13.34
N HIS A 106 -26.88 19.12 -13.98
CA HIS A 106 -26.08 18.10 -13.31
C HIS A 106 -24.62 18.52 -13.27
N PHE A 107 -24.00 18.31 -12.11
CA PHE A 107 -22.60 18.63 -11.86
C PHE A 107 -21.93 17.44 -11.19
N TYR A 108 -20.63 17.29 -11.45
CA TYR A 108 -19.76 16.48 -10.62
C TYR A 108 -18.84 17.36 -9.79
N SER A 109 -18.70 17.05 -8.52
CA SER A 109 -17.57 17.60 -7.78
C SER A 109 -16.27 16.93 -8.26
N LYS A 110 -15.19 17.71 -8.28
CA LYS A 110 -13.89 17.23 -8.72
C LYS A 110 -13.43 16.04 -7.86
N LEU A 111 -12.79 15.07 -8.48
CA LEU A 111 -12.08 14.00 -7.77
C LEU A 111 -10.86 14.58 -7.06
N TRP A 112 -10.81 14.46 -5.71
CA TRP A 112 -9.68 14.97 -4.93
C TRP A 112 -8.45 14.13 -5.21
N ALA A 113 -7.28 14.75 -5.27
CA ALA A 113 -6.00 14.17 -5.71
C ALA A 113 -5.85 13.90 -7.23
N ASP A 114 -6.85 14.23 -8.05
CA ASP A 114 -6.66 14.39 -9.49
C ASP A 114 -5.98 15.74 -9.76
N LEU A 115 -4.66 15.74 -9.89
CA LEU A 115 -3.85 16.95 -9.98
C LEU A 115 -3.63 17.42 -11.41
N ASN A 116 -3.76 16.54 -12.38
CA ASN A 116 -3.64 16.85 -13.80
C ASN A 116 -4.99 17.21 -14.43
N ASN A 117 -6.11 17.05 -13.70
CA ASN A 117 -7.48 17.31 -14.12
C ASN A 117 -7.95 16.45 -15.30
N ASP A 118 -7.57 15.17 -15.31
CA ASP A 118 -8.03 14.20 -16.32
C ASP A 118 -9.22 13.34 -15.87
N TYR A 119 -9.78 13.63 -14.69
CA TYR A 119 -10.91 12.95 -14.03
C TYR A 119 -10.59 11.53 -13.54
N ASP A 120 -9.32 11.23 -13.39
CA ASP A 120 -8.85 9.99 -12.80
C ASP A 120 -7.73 10.27 -11.79
N ILE A 121 -7.35 9.27 -11.00
CA ILE A 121 -6.15 9.31 -10.18
C ILE A 121 -5.19 8.30 -10.78
N THR A 122 -4.12 8.78 -11.39
CA THR A 122 -3.16 7.99 -12.15
C THR A 122 -1.73 8.22 -11.68
N ILE A 123 -0.79 7.50 -12.27
CA ILE A 123 0.64 7.74 -12.02
C ILE A 123 1.06 9.17 -12.41
N GLU A 124 0.33 9.81 -13.31
CA GLU A 124 0.59 11.19 -13.73
C GLU A 124 0.28 12.19 -12.62
N ASP A 125 -0.69 11.87 -11.75
CA ASP A 125 -0.97 12.67 -10.55
C ASP A 125 0.13 12.53 -9.50
N ILE A 126 0.72 11.34 -9.33
CA ILE A 126 1.92 11.17 -8.51
C ILE A 126 3.07 12.02 -9.04
N LEU A 127 3.27 12.03 -10.35
CA LEU A 127 4.32 12.84 -10.97
C LEU A 127 4.05 14.33 -10.76
N THR A 128 2.80 14.75 -10.94
CA THR A 128 2.36 16.13 -10.70
C THR A 128 2.55 16.52 -9.24
N PHE A 129 2.10 15.68 -8.31
CA PHE A 129 2.31 15.88 -6.88
C PHE A 129 3.79 16.06 -6.53
N ASN A 130 4.63 15.17 -7.05
CA ASN A 130 6.07 15.21 -6.78
C ASN A 130 6.77 16.44 -7.40
N GLN A 131 6.26 16.94 -8.52
CA GLN A 131 6.78 18.16 -9.17
C GLN A 131 6.34 19.45 -8.47
N THR A 132 5.12 19.46 -7.93
CA THR A 132 4.54 20.63 -7.25
C THR A 132 4.81 20.64 -5.76
N TRP A 133 5.38 19.59 -5.20
CA TRP A 133 5.80 19.54 -3.80
C TRP A 133 6.95 20.55 -3.54
N PRO A 134 6.91 21.38 -2.51
CA PRO A 134 5.95 21.45 -1.40
C PRO A 134 4.83 22.51 -1.58
N GLU A 135 4.36 22.78 -2.76
CA GLU A 135 3.33 23.80 -3.03
C GLU A 135 1.90 23.23 -3.03
N THR A 136 1.76 21.89 -3.08
CA THR A 136 0.47 21.22 -3.13
C THR A 136 -0.05 20.93 -1.74
N ASP A 137 -1.09 21.65 -1.33
CA ASP A 137 -1.82 21.46 -0.08
C ASP A 137 -3.11 20.67 -0.38
N LEU A 138 -3.13 19.38 -0.01
CA LEU A 138 -4.25 18.46 -0.20
C LEU A 138 -4.98 18.12 1.08
N GLY A 139 -4.39 18.40 2.23
CA GLY A 139 -4.91 17.88 3.48
C GLY A 139 -4.79 18.82 4.66
N PRO A 140 -5.35 18.43 5.77
CA PRO A 140 -6.12 17.21 6.00
C PRO A 140 -7.45 17.17 5.25
N PHE A 141 -8.14 16.04 5.33
CA PHE A 141 -9.52 15.93 4.87
C PHE A 141 -10.38 15.13 5.88
N LYS A 142 -11.69 15.34 5.82
CA LYS A 142 -12.69 14.55 6.52
C LYS A 142 -13.30 13.50 5.61
N ASP A 143 -13.97 12.54 6.21
CA ASP A 143 -14.68 11.43 5.59
C ASP A 143 -13.78 10.43 4.85
N ASP A 144 -14.37 9.41 4.28
CA ASP A 144 -13.66 8.33 3.62
C ASP A 144 -13.66 8.50 2.09
N PRO A 145 -12.57 8.16 1.40
CA PRO A 145 -12.55 8.14 -0.06
C PRO A 145 -13.69 7.31 -0.67
N PRO A 146 -14.26 7.71 -1.80
CA PRO A 146 -13.86 8.86 -2.63
C PRO A 146 -14.47 10.21 -2.21
N HIS A 147 -15.40 10.20 -1.26
CA HIS A 147 -16.24 11.33 -0.91
C HIS A 147 -15.64 12.20 0.20
N VAL A 148 -14.34 12.44 0.13
CA VAL A 148 -13.64 13.24 1.12
C VAL A 148 -14.00 14.73 1.04
N ARG A 149 -13.99 15.42 2.18
CA ARG A 149 -14.08 16.89 2.26
C ARG A 149 -12.71 17.44 2.62
N PRO A 150 -12.05 18.11 1.67
CA PRO A 150 -10.73 18.69 1.94
C PRO A 150 -10.83 19.83 2.95
N GLU A 151 -9.84 19.87 3.84
CA GLU A 151 -9.63 20.96 4.81
C GLU A 151 -8.16 21.41 4.73
N PRO A 152 -7.70 21.97 3.60
CA PRO A 152 -6.33 22.42 3.43
C PRO A 152 -5.91 23.34 4.57
N ASP A 153 -4.75 23.08 5.19
CA ASP A 153 -4.27 23.81 6.35
C ASP A 153 -3.30 24.97 6.00
N GLY A 154 -2.97 25.13 4.74
CA GLY A 154 -2.04 26.13 4.20
C GLY A 154 -0.58 25.71 4.29
N GLU A 155 -0.28 24.49 4.71
CA GLU A 155 1.07 23.97 4.88
C GLU A 155 1.24 22.66 4.10
N ALA A 156 2.04 22.66 3.06
CA ALA A 156 2.40 21.41 2.36
C ALA A 156 3.34 20.55 3.21
N ASN A 157 2.82 19.46 3.76
CA ASN A 157 3.51 18.61 4.71
C ASN A 157 3.12 17.12 4.54
N LEU A 158 3.48 16.26 5.50
CA LEU A 158 3.18 14.82 5.43
C LEU A 158 1.67 14.50 5.47
N THR A 159 0.83 15.44 5.90
CA THR A 159 -0.63 15.27 5.90
C THR A 159 -1.17 15.24 4.49
N ASP A 160 -0.61 16.05 3.59
CA ASP A 160 -0.96 16.08 2.17
C ASP A 160 -0.55 14.80 1.46
N LEU A 161 0.65 14.32 1.78
CA LEU A 161 1.11 13.03 1.30
C LEU A 161 0.19 11.89 1.75
N ALA A 162 -0.25 11.92 3.01
CA ALA A 162 -1.20 10.94 3.52
C ALA A 162 -2.58 11.07 2.87
N ALA A 163 -3.04 12.29 2.59
CA ALA A 163 -4.29 12.58 1.88
C ALA A 163 -4.24 12.01 0.46
N PHE A 164 -3.18 12.30 -0.28
CA PHE A 164 -2.95 11.71 -1.61
C PHE A 164 -2.93 10.19 -1.56
N GLY A 165 -2.17 9.61 -0.62
CA GLY A 165 -2.04 8.17 -0.46
C GLY A 165 -3.36 7.45 -0.19
N LYS A 166 -4.27 8.05 0.60
CA LYS A 166 -5.60 7.49 0.86
C LYS A 166 -6.49 7.49 -0.37
N MET A 167 -6.49 8.58 -1.17
CA MET A 167 -7.23 8.66 -2.43
C MET A 167 -6.68 7.68 -3.47
N TRP A 168 -5.36 7.57 -3.56
CA TRP A 168 -4.67 6.59 -4.39
C TRP A 168 -5.07 5.17 -4.01
N HIS A 169 -5.05 4.87 -2.71
CA HIS A 169 -5.44 3.59 -2.17
C HIS A 169 -6.89 3.24 -2.56
N TRP A 170 -7.83 4.15 -2.35
CA TRP A 170 -9.21 3.94 -2.76
C TRP A 170 -9.34 3.59 -4.25
N LYS A 171 -8.64 4.31 -5.11
CA LYS A 171 -8.74 4.11 -6.57
C LYS A 171 -8.27 2.75 -7.02
N TYR A 172 -7.12 2.29 -6.52
CA TYR A 172 -6.47 1.09 -7.04
C TYR A 172 -6.63 -0.13 -6.16
N PHE A 173 -6.93 0.06 -4.89
CA PHE A 173 -6.71 -0.95 -3.88
C PHE A 173 -7.91 -1.17 -2.97
N ASN A 174 -9.09 -1.20 -3.52
CA ASN A 174 -10.31 -1.55 -2.76
C ASN A 174 -10.29 -3.05 -2.39
N LEU A 175 -9.22 -3.45 -1.67
CA LEU A 175 -9.04 -4.80 -1.17
C LEU A 175 -9.73 -4.90 0.19
N GLU A 176 -10.95 -5.42 0.20
CA GLU A 176 -11.51 -5.97 1.44
C GLU A 176 -10.78 -7.28 1.75
N PHE A 177 -10.23 -7.39 2.95
CA PHE A 177 -9.63 -8.62 3.42
C PHE A 177 -10.75 -9.67 3.60
N ASP A 178 -10.91 -10.54 2.63
CA ASP A 178 -11.90 -11.61 2.69
C ASP A 178 -11.38 -12.75 3.56
N THR A 179 -11.75 -12.71 4.84
CA THR A 179 -11.44 -13.77 5.79
C THR A 179 -12.10 -15.12 5.44
N THR A 180 -13.04 -15.14 4.51
CA THR A 180 -13.71 -16.39 4.07
C THR A 180 -12.88 -17.17 3.05
N LEU A 181 -11.91 -16.56 2.38
CA LEU A 181 -11.01 -17.20 1.41
C LEU A 181 -9.85 -17.99 2.03
N ILE A 182 -9.81 -18.15 3.35
CA ILE A 182 -8.82 -18.95 4.10
C ILE A 182 -8.69 -20.40 3.58
N ALA A 183 -9.64 -20.88 2.81
CA ALA A 183 -9.65 -22.25 2.29
C ALA A 183 -8.98 -22.45 0.93
N ALA A 184 -8.66 -21.40 0.18
CA ALA A 184 -8.02 -21.51 -1.12
C ALA A 184 -6.49 -21.46 -0.97
N ARG A 185 -5.87 -22.58 -0.70
CA ARG A 185 -4.42 -22.75 -0.73
C ARG A 185 -3.95 -22.66 -2.18
N SER A 186 -3.43 -21.51 -2.57
CA SER A 186 -2.59 -21.41 -3.76
C SER A 186 -1.30 -20.68 -3.36
N THR A 187 -0.22 -21.41 -3.24
CA THR A 187 1.14 -20.90 -3.09
C THR A 187 1.76 -20.52 -4.44
N ASP A 188 0.99 -20.57 -5.53
CA ASP A 188 1.52 -20.56 -6.88
C ASP A 188 1.87 -19.16 -7.44
N GLY A 189 1.74 -18.07 -6.70
CA GLY A 189 1.99 -16.74 -7.23
C GLY A 189 3.13 -15.95 -6.58
N LEU A 190 3.42 -16.17 -5.30
CA LEU A 190 4.33 -15.34 -4.54
C LEU A 190 5.54 -16.12 -4.04
N LYS A 191 6.72 -15.84 -4.60
CA LYS A 191 7.98 -16.45 -4.13
C LYS A 191 8.62 -15.55 -3.09
N ILE A 192 8.79 -16.08 -1.86
CA ILE A 192 9.41 -15.37 -0.74
C ILE A 192 10.61 -16.16 -0.23
N ILE A 193 11.70 -15.45 0.05
CA ILE A 193 12.89 -16.00 0.73
C ILE A 193 13.17 -15.10 1.92
N ALA A 194 13.09 -15.66 3.13
CA ALA A 194 13.43 -14.95 4.37
C ALA A 194 14.85 -15.27 4.82
N GLN A 195 15.64 -14.24 5.17
CA GLN A 195 17.00 -14.38 5.68
C GLN A 195 17.30 -13.28 6.70
N GLY A 196 17.62 -13.69 7.92
CA GLY A 196 17.80 -12.76 9.04
C GLY A 196 16.55 -11.92 9.26
N SER A 197 16.69 -10.61 9.21
CA SER A 197 15.59 -9.66 9.33
C SER A 197 14.98 -9.24 7.98
N LYS A 198 15.23 -9.97 6.89
CA LYS A 198 14.76 -9.61 5.55
C LYS A 198 13.95 -10.73 4.92
N ALA A 199 12.79 -10.38 4.36
CA ALA A 199 12.02 -11.25 3.50
C ALA A 199 11.97 -10.63 2.09
N ASN A 200 12.55 -11.32 1.12
CA ASN A 200 12.60 -10.89 -0.28
C ASN A 200 11.44 -11.52 -1.04
N ILE A 201 10.56 -10.68 -1.56
CA ILE A 201 9.37 -11.06 -2.32
C ILE A 201 9.69 -10.87 -3.80
N THR A 202 9.64 -11.96 -4.57
CA THR A 202 9.81 -11.89 -6.02
C THR A 202 8.49 -11.43 -6.65
N ILE A 203 8.54 -10.39 -7.46
CA ILE A 203 7.38 -9.82 -8.15
C ILE A 203 7.52 -9.99 -9.67
N PRO A 204 6.42 -9.91 -10.45
CA PRO A 204 6.47 -9.89 -11.90
C PRO A 204 7.35 -8.75 -12.44
N LYS A 205 7.74 -8.86 -13.70
CA LYS A 205 8.38 -7.74 -14.41
C LYS A 205 7.37 -6.65 -14.70
N ASP A 206 7.86 -5.44 -14.86
CA ASP A 206 7.08 -4.26 -15.27
C ASP A 206 6.03 -3.81 -14.22
N VAL A 207 6.15 -4.30 -12.97
CA VAL A 207 5.33 -3.80 -11.86
C VAL A 207 5.72 -2.36 -11.56
N ALA A 208 4.76 -1.46 -11.68
CA ALA A 208 4.89 -0.05 -11.33
C ALA A 208 4.11 0.30 -10.06
N MET A 209 3.12 -0.50 -9.70
CA MET A 209 2.30 -0.33 -8.51
C MET A 209 2.14 -1.65 -7.78
N ALA A 210 2.26 -1.61 -6.46
CA ALA A 210 2.14 -2.78 -5.61
C ALA A 210 1.34 -2.45 -4.36
N GLU A 211 0.36 -3.29 -4.07
CA GLU A 211 -0.28 -3.34 -2.77
C GLU A 211 -0.04 -4.67 -2.11
N ILE A 212 0.31 -4.62 -0.84
CA ILE A 212 0.55 -5.80 -0.02
C ILE A 212 -0.11 -5.59 1.33
N LEU A 213 -1.02 -6.48 1.68
CA LEU A 213 -1.69 -6.54 2.98
C LEU A 213 -1.17 -7.76 3.74
N ILE A 214 -0.67 -7.57 4.95
CA ILE A 214 -0.13 -8.62 5.81
C ILE A 214 -1.02 -8.75 7.03
N GLY A 215 -1.49 -9.96 7.30
CA GLY A 215 -2.26 -10.32 8.48
C GLY A 215 -1.92 -11.71 8.99
N GLU A 216 -2.54 -12.12 10.10
CA GLU A 216 -2.38 -13.45 10.71
C GLU A 216 -0.90 -13.88 10.83
N SER A 217 -0.02 -12.95 11.22
CA SER A 217 1.41 -13.22 11.30
C SER A 217 1.81 -13.71 12.69
N ASN A 218 2.77 -14.65 12.72
CA ASN A 218 3.45 -15.07 13.95
C ASN A 218 4.52 -14.07 14.41
N LEU A 219 4.81 -13.04 13.61
CA LEU A 219 5.74 -11.97 13.91
C LEU A 219 4.98 -10.65 14.11
N ASP A 220 5.60 -9.72 14.82
CA ASP A 220 5.04 -8.40 15.08
C ASP A 220 4.94 -7.57 13.79
N ILE A 221 3.74 -7.47 13.22
CA ILE A 221 3.48 -6.76 11.97
C ILE A 221 3.70 -5.25 12.10
N GLU A 222 3.55 -4.66 13.29
CA GLU A 222 3.76 -3.23 13.50
C GLU A 222 5.18 -2.81 13.15
N LYS A 223 6.16 -3.69 13.41
CA LYS A 223 7.58 -3.46 13.13
C LYS A 223 7.99 -3.77 11.70
N MET A 224 7.13 -4.43 10.92
CA MET A 224 7.42 -4.71 9.52
C MET A 224 7.38 -3.45 8.67
N HIS A 225 8.31 -3.32 7.74
CA HIS A 225 8.30 -2.24 6.75
C HIS A 225 9.06 -2.67 5.50
N PHE A 226 8.68 -2.15 4.34
CA PHE A 226 9.45 -2.35 3.13
C PHE A 226 10.65 -1.40 3.08
N VAL A 227 11.76 -1.90 2.58
CA VAL A 227 12.86 -1.03 2.14
C VAL A 227 12.36 -0.25 0.93
N ASN A 228 12.57 1.07 0.91
CA ASN A 228 12.19 1.86 -0.24
C ASN A 228 12.88 1.31 -1.51
N PRO A 229 12.11 0.78 -2.48
CA PRO A 229 12.67 0.07 -3.62
C PRO A 229 13.43 0.97 -4.58
N SER A 230 13.16 2.28 -4.58
CA SER A 230 13.88 3.27 -5.39
C SER A 230 13.78 4.66 -4.77
N ARG A 231 14.62 5.60 -5.24
CA ARG A 231 14.53 7.02 -4.80
C ARG A 231 13.29 7.75 -5.33
N SER A 232 12.67 7.22 -6.36
CA SER A 232 11.46 7.75 -6.99
C SER A 232 10.19 7.04 -6.54
N ALA A 233 10.30 5.99 -5.73
CA ALA A 233 9.13 5.26 -5.27
C ALA A 233 8.38 6.05 -4.20
N PHE A 234 7.10 6.15 -4.41
CA PHE A 234 6.13 6.56 -3.41
C PHE A 234 5.73 5.34 -2.58
N MET A 235 5.65 5.49 -1.26
CA MET A 235 5.23 4.41 -0.38
C MET A 235 4.35 4.95 0.73
N PHE A 236 3.19 4.34 0.87
CA PHE A 236 2.24 4.59 1.94
C PHE A 236 2.03 3.33 2.78
N THR A 237 1.85 3.49 4.09
CA THR A 237 1.63 2.37 5.00
C THR A 237 0.50 2.72 5.96
N SER A 238 -0.46 1.81 6.13
CA SER A 238 -1.50 1.90 7.14
C SER A 238 -1.50 0.68 8.05
N LEU A 239 -1.95 0.85 9.29
CA LEU A 239 -2.05 -0.20 10.29
C LEU A 239 -3.46 -0.22 10.87
N ASP A 240 -4.17 -1.32 10.67
CA ASP A 240 -5.43 -1.61 11.35
C ASP A 240 -5.15 -2.50 12.56
N THR A 241 -5.01 -1.86 13.73
CA THR A 241 -4.75 -2.56 14.98
C THR A 241 -5.94 -3.38 15.48
N ALA A 242 -7.17 -3.03 15.06
CA ALA A 242 -8.38 -3.75 15.47
C ALA A 242 -8.45 -5.14 14.82
N HIS A 243 -7.97 -5.26 13.59
CA HIS A 243 -7.99 -6.52 12.83
C HIS A 243 -6.60 -7.16 12.69
N GLY A 244 -5.55 -6.53 13.22
CA GLY A 244 -4.19 -7.05 13.13
C GLY A 244 -3.67 -7.10 11.68
N LEU A 245 -3.96 -6.07 10.88
CA LEU A 245 -3.61 -5.97 9.47
C LEU A 245 -2.65 -4.80 9.24
N LYS A 246 -1.65 -5.01 8.41
CA LYS A 246 -0.75 -3.95 7.95
C LYS A 246 -0.70 -3.92 6.43
N GLN A 247 -0.94 -2.75 5.89
CA GLN A 247 -1.03 -2.51 4.47
C GLN A 247 0.11 -1.63 4.00
N PHE A 248 0.60 -1.96 2.81
CA PHE A 248 1.65 -1.24 2.10
C PHE A 248 1.18 -0.98 0.68
N SER A 249 1.14 0.28 0.30
CA SER A 249 0.84 0.73 -1.06
C SER A 249 2.08 1.42 -1.61
N MET A 250 2.54 0.99 -2.76
CA MET A 250 3.80 1.46 -3.37
C MET A 250 3.59 1.74 -4.85
N ALA A 251 4.19 2.82 -5.34
CA ALA A 251 4.20 3.15 -6.77
C ALA A 251 5.55 3.73 -7.18
N ASP A 252 6.01 3.38 -8.38
CA ASP A 252 7.20 3.97 -9.01
C ASP A 252 6.98 4.05 -10.54
N HIS A 253 7.04 5.25 -11.09
CA HIS A 253 6.86 5.51 -12.52
C HIS A 253 7.93 4.85 -13.42
N ARG A 254 9.03 4.37 -12.84
CA ARG A 254 10.08 3.61 -13.55
C ARG A 254 9.89 2.11 -13.45
N GLY A 255 8.89 1.68 -12.68
CA GLY A 255 8.72 0.30 -12.29
C GLY A 255 9.66 -0.12 -11.16
N PHE A 256 9.32 -1.21 -10.50
CA PHE A 256 10.14 -1.81 -9.45
C PHE A 256 11.12 -2.82 -10.05
N ASP A 257 12.23 -3.02 -9.34
CA ASP A 257 13.05 -4.22 -9.54
C ASP A 257 12.21 -5.48 -9.29
N SER A 258 12.65 -6.61 -9.81
CA SER A 258 11.93 -7.88 -9.70
C SER A 258 11.81 -8.42 -8.27
N THR A 259 12.21 -7.63 -7.26
CA THR A 259 12.20 -8.03 -5.85
C THR A 259 11.88 -6.86 -4.94
N LEU A 260 10.88 -7.05 -4.06
CA LEU A 260 10.59 -6.16 -2.95
C LEU A 260 11.18 -6.75 -1.66
N THR A 261 11.83 -5.94 -0.85
CA THR A 261 12.44 -6.36 0.42
C THR A 261 11.61 -5.85 1.60
N LEU A 262 10.95 -6.78 2.29
CA LEU A 262 10.26 -6.54 3.57
C LEU A 262 11.26 -6.75 4.71
N ILE A 263 11.39 -5.76 5.58
CA ILE A 263 12.08 -5.93 6.86
C ILE A 263 11.10 -6.56 7.84
N ILE A 264 11.48 -7.69 8.40
CA ILE A 264 10.77 -8.38 9.48
C ILE A 264 11.51 -8.15 10.80
N PRO A 265 10.81 -8.16 11.96
CA PRO A 265 11.46 -7.96 13.24
C PRO A 265 12.49 -9.07 13.52
N GLU A 266 13.57 -8.73 14.23
CA GLU A 266 14.49 -9.74 14.76
C GLU A 266 13.71 -10.71 15.65
N THR A 267 13.92 -12.00 15.43
CA THR A 267 13.14 -13.05 16.08
C THR A 267 13.96 -14.32 16.27
N GLU A 268 13.63 -15.10 17.30
CA GLU A 268 14.13 -16.47 17.50
C GLU A 268 13.25 -17.52 16.77
N GLN A 269 12.16 -17.08 16.13
CA GLN A 269 11.32 -17.96 15.34
C GLN A 269 12.10 -18.51 14.15
N GLU A 270 11.89 -19.78 13.85
CA GLU A 270 12.53 -20.45 12.71
C GLU A 270 11.78 -20.20 11.41
N TYR A 271 10.50 -19.80 11.50
CA TYR A 271 9.63 -19.61 10.36
C TYR A 271 8.93 -18.26 10.44
N PHE A 272 8.76 -17.62 9.29
CA PHE A 272 7.86 -16.50 9.06
C PHE A 272 6.56 -17.05 8.50
N GLN A 273 5.49 -16.94 9.27
CA GLN A 273 4.15 -17.35 8.90
C GLN A 273 3.26 -16.12 8.87
N ALA A 274 2.51 -15.95 7.79
CA ALA A 274 1.53 -14.87 7.64
C ALA A 274 0.55 -15.18 6.51
N GLN A 275 -0.59 -14.48 6.50
CA GLN A 275 -1.39 -14.31 5.30
C GLN A 275 -0.99 -13.03 4.60
N ILE A 276 -0.75 -13.11 3.31
CA ILE A 276 -0.43 -11.97 2.46
C ILE A 276 -1.45 -11.91 1.33
N GLN A 277 -2.19 -10.81 1.28
CA GLN A 277 -2.95 -10.45 0.10
C GLN A 277 -2.13 -9.46 -0.71
N TYR A 278 -2.08 -9.62 -2.02
CA TYR A 278 -1.25 -8.78 -2.89
C TYR A 278 -1.95 -8.47 -4.21
N LYS A 279 -1.61 -7.30 -4.75
CA LYS A 279 -1.97 -6.86 -6.10
C LYS A 279 -0.80 -6.11 -6.71
N PHE A 280 -0.36 -6.56 -7.87
CA PHE A 280 0.72 -5.95 -8.64
C PHE A 280 0.17 -5.46 -9.96
N MET A 281 0.45 -4.22 -10.31
CA MET A 281 -0.05 -3.59 -11.53
C MET A 281 1.09 -2.93 -12.30
N ASP A 282 0.92 -2.82 -13.61
CA ASP A 282 1.80 -2.03 -14.46
C ASP A 282 1.51 -0.52 -14.32
N ILE A 283 2.26 0.30 -15.06
CA ILE A 283 2.12 1.76 -15.05
C ILE A 283 0.75 2.26 -15.55
N THR A 284 0.01 1.43 -16.27
CA THR A 284 -1.32 1.76 -16.79
C THR A 284 -2.45 1.29 -15.87
N GLY A 285 -2.12 0.69 -14.71
CA GLY A 285 -3.11 0.16 -13.76
C GLY A 285 -3.62 -1.24 -14.11
N VAL A 286 -3.07 -1.90 -15.12
CA VAL A 286 -3.45 -3.27 -15.47
C VAL A 286 -2.85 -4.26 -14.47
N SER A 287 -3.69 -5.13 -13.88
CA SER A 287 -3.22 -6.17 -12.96
C SER A 287 -2.31 -7.16 -13.67
N LEU A 288 -1.07 -7.29 -13.16
CA LEU A 288 -0.09 -8.26 -13.60
C LEU A 288 -0.15 -9.55 -12.76
N ALA A 289 -0.47 -9.42 -11.49
CA ALA A 289 -0.73 -10.54 -10.58
C ALA A 289 -1.47 -10.04 -9.35
N ASP A 290 -2.42 -10.82 -8.87
CA ASP A 290 -3.12 -10.58 -7.62
C ASP A 290 -3.50 -11.92 -6.96
N GLY A 291 -3.69 -11.89 -5.65
CA GLY A 291 -4.09 -13.08 -4.92
C GLY A 291 -3.88 -13.00 -3.42
N ILE A 292 -4.20 -14.12 -2.78
CA ILE A 292 -3.96 -14.34 -1.34
C ILE A 292 -3.02 -15.53 -1.20
N ALA A 293 -1.94 -15.37 -0.45
CA ALA A 293 -0.97 -16.42 -0.17
C ALA A 293 -0.82 -16.61 1.35
N SER A 294 -0.98 -17.84 1.82
CA SER A 294 -0.51 -18.23 3.15
C SER A 294 0.97 -18.59 3.04
N ILE A 295 1.82 -17.86 3.73
CA ILE A 295 3.25 -18.11 3.73
C ILE A 295 3.67 -18.86 4.99
N ASP A 296 4.59 -19.79 4.80
CA ASP A 296 5.28 -20.55 5.85
C ASP A 296 6.72 -20.73 5.37
N VAL A 297 7.55 -19.72 5.64
CA VAL A 297 8.88 -19.58 5.06
C VAL A 297 9.92 -19.72 6.17
N GLU A 298 10.87 -20.67 6.03
CA GLU A 298 12.01 -20.80 6.93
C GLU A 298 12.87 -19.52 6.89
N ILE A 299 13.14 -18.97 8.08
CA ILE A 299 14.03 -17.82 8.22
C ILE A 299 15.47 -18.33 8.26
N LEU A 300 16.17 -18.23 7.15
CA LEU A 300 17.57 -18.62 7.05
C LEU A 300 18.46 -17.68 7.88
N PRO A 301 19.55 -18.19 8.47
CA PRO A 301 20.54 -17.35 9.12
C PRO A 301 21.16 -16.32 8.17
N ASP A 302 21.55 -15.16 8.68
CA ASP A 302 22.21 -14.11 7.89
C ASP A 302 23.73 -14.22 7.86
N LYS A 303 24.32 -15.03 8.78
CA LYS A 303 25.76 -15.22 8.90
C LYS A 303 26.11 -16.62 9.40
N PHE A 304 27.34 -17.03 9.13
CA PHE A 304 27.93 -18.23 9.76
C PHE A 304 28.14 -17.98 11.25
N MET A 305 27.58 -18.87 12.08
CA MET A 305 27.74 -18.83 13.56
C MET A 305 27.87 -20.24 14.11
N VAL A 306 28.77 -20.42 15.05
CA VAL A 306 28.89 -21.66 15.84
C VAL A 306 28.58 -21.33 17.30
N TYR A 307 27.54 -21.98 17.82
CA TYR A 307 27.09 -21.79 19.19
C TYR A 307 27.87 -22.65 20.17
N ASN A 308 27.95 -22.23 21.42
CA ASN A 308 28.58 -23.00 22.47
C ASN A 308 27.97 -24.40 22.57
N ASN A 309 28.80 -25.41 22.70
CA ASN A 309 28.31 -26.77 22.89
C ASN A 309 27.56 -26.92 24.22
N TYR A 310 26.46 -27.65 24.17
CA TYR A 310 25.66 -27.90 25.36
C TYR A 310 25.32 -29.39 25.50
N PRO A 311 25.50 -29.94 26.71
CA PRO A 311 26.12 -29.34 27.91
C PRO A 311 27.63 -29.08 27.75
N ASN A 312 28.18 -28.14 28.54
CA ASN A 312 29.59 -27.88 28.67
C ASN A 312 29.91 -27.40 30.11
N PRO A 313 30.55 -28.17 31.00
CA PRO A 313 31.13 -29.49 30.78
C PRO A 313 30.12 -30.57 30.40
N PHE A 314 30.57 -31.62 29.67
CA PHE A 314 29.73 -32.72 29.19
C PHE A 314 30.26 -34.11 29.55
N ASN A 315 29.37 -35.12 29.54
CA ASN A 315 29.69 -36.52 29.86
C ASN A 315 28.76 -37.52 29.15
N PRO A 316 29.21 -38.30 28.22
CA PRO A 316 30.26 -38.02 27.24
C PRO A 316 29.70 -37.32 26.00
N ILE A 317 28.42 -36.92 26.00
CA ILE A 317 27.69 -36.39 24.83
C ILE A 317 27.49 -34.89 24.96
N THR A 318 27.76 -34.18 23.87
CA THR A 318 27.42 -32.76 23.74
C THR A 318 26.93 -32.45 22.32
N ALA A 319 26.09 -31.47 22.23
CA ALA A 319 25.57 -30.96 20.97
C ALA A 319 26.16 -29.58 20.64
N ILE A 320 26.49 -29.37 19.41
CA ILE A 320 26.98 -28.11 18.86
C ILE A 320 26.01 -27.70 17.77
N ASN A 321 25.38 -26.54 17.94
CA ASN A 321 24.55 -25.94 16.90
C ASN A 321 25.41 -24.97 16.08
N TYR A 322 25.16 -24.90 14.78
CA TYR A 322 25.81 -23.93 13.90
C TYR A 322 24.86 -23.52 12.78
N ASP A 323 25.01 -22.29 12.32
CA ASP A 323 24.18 -21.65 11.32
C ASP A 323 24.95 -21.46 10.02
N LEU A 324 24.29 -21.72 8.88
CA LEU A 324 24.82 -21.49 7.54
C LEU A 324 23.91 -20.53 6.77
N PRO A 325 24.40 -19.37 6.29
CA PRO A 325 23.60 -18.43 5.52
C PRO A 325 23.33 -18.91 4.09
N GLU A 326 24.14 -19.81 3.57
CA GLU A 326 24.05 -20.34 2.22
C GLU A 326 24.58 -21.78 2.14
N VAL A 327 24.38 -22.45 1.02
CA VAL A 327 24.92 -23.81 0.78
C VAL A 327 26.43 -23.76 0.78
N ARG A 328 27.07 -24.49 1.69
CA ARG A 328 28.53 -24.55 1.85
C ARG A 328 29.04 -25.97 2.15
N ASP A 329 30.28 -26.22 1.81
CA ASP A 329 30.99 -27.35 2.35
C ASP A 329 31.46 -27.04 3.79
N VAL A 330 31.25 -27.97 4.72
CA VAL A 330 31.51 -27.79 6.13
C VAL A 330 32.51 -28.85 6.57
N ASN A 331 33.58 -28.39 7.20
CA ASN A 331 34.57 -29.25 7.81
C ASN A 331 34.54 -29.08 9.33
N ILE A 332 34.40 -30.19 10.08
CA ILE A 332 34.31 -30.20 11.52
C ILE A 332 35.50 -30.99 12.04
N ILE A 333 36.36 -30.36 12.84
CA ILE A 333 37.54 -31.02 13.43
C ILE A 333 37.52 -30.82 14.95
N ILE A 334 37.81 -31.86 15.67
CA ILE A 334 38.06 -31.83 17.13
C ILE A 334 39.50 -32.14 17.40
N TYR A 335 40.16 -31.28 18.14
CA TYR A 335 41.58 -31.42 18.55
C TYR A 335 41.70 -31.65 20.06
N ASP A 336 42.74 -32.32 20.48
CA ASP A 336 43.18 -32.33 21.87
C ASP A 336 44.07 -31.09 22.20
N LEU A 337 44.51 -30.98 23.45
CA LEU A 337 45.41 -29.89 23.91
C LEU A 337 46.75 -29.81 23.18
N LEU A 338 47.19 -30.90 22.56
CA LEU A 338 48.44 -30.97 21.81
C LEU A 338 48.23 -30.68 20.31
N GLY A 339 47.03 -30.33 19.90
CA GLY A 339 46.69 -30.09 18.52
C GLY A 339 46.53 -31.35 17.66
N ARG A 340 46.47 -32.53 18.27
CA ARG A 340 46.25 -33.78 17.53
C ARG A 340 44.76 -33.89 17.16
N THR A 341 44.49 -34.24 15.91
CA THR A 341 43.10 -34.49 15.45
C THR A 341 42.54 -35.73 16.14
N ILE A 342 41.41 -35.54 16.78
CA ILE A 342 40.64 -36.56 17.47
C ILE A 342 39.49 -37.04 16.61
N ARG A 343 38.76 -36.11 16.03
CA ARG A 343 37.61 -36.37 15.16
C ARG A 343 37.67 -35.45 13.96
N HIS A 344 37.38 -35.99 12.78
CA HIS A 344 37.31 -35.23 11.54
C HIS A 344 36.06 -35.63 10.74
N LEU A 345 35.30 -34.64 10.25
CA LEU A 345 34.09 -34.84 9.46
C LEU A 345 34.04 -33.82 8.36
N ASP A 346 33.97 -34.28 7.12
CA ASP A 346 33.76 -33.49 5.91
C ASP A 346 32.34 -33.67 5.44
N LEU A 347 31.61 -32.56 5.34
CA LEU A 347 30.22 -32.50 4.87
C LEU A 347 30.17 -31.63 3.63
N ASN A 348 29.76 -32.20 2.50
CA ASN A 348 29.69 -31.50 1.24
C ASN A 348 28.30 -30.99 0.98
N LYS A 349 28.18 -29.75 0.45
CA LYS A 349 26.92 -29.11 0.02
C LYS A 349 25.85 -29.11 1.11
N VAL A 350 26.25 -28.76 2.34
CA VAL A 350 25.31 -28.57 3.44
C VAL A 350 24.41 -27.38 3.10
N LYS A 351 23.10 -27.57 3.19
CA LYS A 351 22.12 -26.52 2.86
C LYS A 351 22.23 -25.33 3.81
N ALA A 352 21.78 -24.15 3.39
CA ALA A 352 21.52 -23.05 4.30
C ALA A 352 20.54 -23.47 5.39
N GLY A 353 20.66 -22.87 6.59
CA GLY A 353 19.80 -23.17 7.72
C GLY A 353 20.55 -23.43 9.00
N ARG A 354 19.82 -23.89 10.01
CA ARG A 354 20.34 -24.24 11.35
C ARG A 354 20.66 -25.70 11.41
N HIS A 355 21.87 -26.01 11.85
CA HIS A 355 22.41 -27.36 11.89
C HIS A 355 22.86 -27.78 13.29
N LYS A 356 22.88 -29.08 13.51
CA LYS A 356 23.32 -29.66 14.80
C LYS A 356 24.31 -30.79 14.56
N PHE A 357 25.45 -30.67 15.19
CA PHE A 357 26.46 -31.75 15.30
C PHE A 357 26.45 -32.29 16.71
N VAL A 358 26.44 -33.61 16.85
CA VAL A 358 26.50 -34.27 18.17
C VAL A 358 27.81 -35.05 18.28
N TRP A 359 28.60 -34.72 19.32
CA TRP A 359 29.82 -35.46 19.62
C TRP A 359 29.63 -36.36 20.83
N HIS A 360 30.02 -37.64 20.70
CA HIS A 360 29.85 -38.66 21.71
C HIS A 360 31.13 -38.91 22.54
N GLY A 361 32.11 -37.99 22.49
CA GLY A 361 33.39 -38.16 23.17
C GLY A 361 34.24 -39.33 22.62
N THR A 362 34.16 -39.54 21.28
CA THR A 362 34.89 -40.60 20.58
C THR A 362 35.79 -40.04 19.47
N ASN A 363 36.86 -40.75 19.17
CA ASN A 363 37.71 -40.44 18.01
C ASN A 363 37.12 -41.03 16.69
N ASP A 364 37.83 -40.88 15.57
CA ASP A 364 37.41 -41.37 14.25
C ASP A 364 37.22 -42.89 14.20
N PHE A 365 37.89 -43.64 15.06
CA PHE A 365 37.75 -45.09 15.16
C PHE A 365 36.63 -45.54 16.14
N GLY A 366 35.79 -44.59 16.62
CA GLY A 366 34.70 -44.86 17.56
C GLY A 366 35.19 -45.15 19.00
N LYS A 367 36.49 -45.03 19.29
CA LYS A 367 37.06 -45.27 20.62
C LYS A 367 36.88 -44.04 21.51
N ARG A 368 36.40 -44.22 22.75
CA ARG A 368 36.26 -43.15 23.75
C ARG A 368 37.58 -42.45 24.02
N VAL A 369 37.54 -41.14 24.12
CA VAL A 369 38.72 -40.34 24.44
C VAL A 369 38.77 -40.02 25.94
N SER A 370 39.89 -39.52 26.43
CA SER A 370 40.13 -39.23 27.85
C SER A 370 39.37 -37.96 28.28
N THR A 371 39.05 -37.88 29.58
CA THR A 371 38.61 -36.63 30.21
C THR A 371 39.64 -35.53 29.95
N GLY A 372 39.19 -34.33 29.63
CA GLY A 372 40.08 -33.23 29.35
C GLY A 372 39.43 -32.11 28.48
N ILE A 373 40.28 -31.17 28.12
CA ILE A 373 39.91 -30.06 27.24
C ILE A 373 40.12 -30.47 25.78
N TYR A 374 39.15 -30.15 24.96
CA TYR A 374 39.14 -30.31 23.51
C TYR A 374 38.80 -29.01 22.82
N PHE A 375 39.27 -28.83 21.60
CA PHE A 375 38.94 -27.70 20.76
C PHE A 375 38.17 -28.22 19.54
N LEU A 376 36.96 -27.68 19.37
CA LEU A 376 36.18 -27.86 18.17
C LEU A 376 36.51 -26.73 17.20
N GLN A 377 36.75 -27.05 15.95
CA GLN A 377 36.85 -26.12 14.86
C GLN A 377 35.82 -26.49 13.80
N ILE A 378 35.00 -25.52 13.40
CA ILE A 378 34.10 -25.66 12.27
C ILE A 378 34.52 -24.64 11.21
N THR A 379 34.75 -25.13 9.99
CA THR A 379 35.08 -24.34 8.82
C THR A 379 33.93 -24.45 7.81
N ALA A 380 33.45 -23.32 7.31
CA ALA A 380 32.43 -23.25 6.28
C ALA A 380 32.86 -22.26 5.17
N GLY A 381 33.39 -22.80 4.07
CA GLY A 381 34.05 -21.99 3.04
C GLY A 381 35.30 -21.28 3.58
N GLN A 382 35.27 -19.96 3.65
CA GLN A 382 36.37 -19.15 4.18
C GLN A 382 36.20 -18.81 5.68
N ASP A 383 35.02 -19.05 6.24
CA ASP A 383 34.73 -18.75 7.63
C ASP A 383 35.18 -19.88 8.54
N ILE A 384 35.84 -19.54 9.67
CA ILE A 384 36.35 -20.49 10.65
C ILE A 384 35.97 -20.01 12.05
N GLN A 385 35.38 -20.90 12.82
CA GLN A 385 35.13 -20.65 14.25
C GLN A 385 35.65 -21.81 15.09
N THR A 386 36.24 -21.47 16.24
CA THR A 386 36.82 -22.42 17.16
C THR A 386 36.30 -22.18 18.58
N GLN A 387 35.95 -23.26 19.28
CA GLN A 387 35.51 -23.20 20.68
C GLN A 387 36.12 -24.28 21.55
N LYS A 388 36.23 -23.98 22.84
CA LYS A 388 36.74 -24.89 23.86
C LYS A 388 35.61 -25.72 24.46
N MET A 389 35.84 -27.04 24.58
CA MET A 389 34.91 -27.99 25.19
C MET A 389 35.59 -28.73 26.32
N LEU A 390 34.86 -29.03 27.43
CA LEU A 390 35.38 -29.74 28.59
C LEU A 390 34.63 -31.07 28.76
N LEU A 391 35.33 -32.18 28.50
CA LEU A 391 34.80 -33.52 28.71
C LEU A 391 35.12 -33.98 30.14
N LEU A 392 34.11 -34.34 30.87
CA LEU A 392 34.19 -34.98 32.17
C LEU A 392 33.92 -36.49 32.06
N LYS A 393 34.22 -37.19 33.14
CA LYS A 393 33.95 -38.63 33.19
C LYS A 393 32.58 -38.92 33.77
#